data_c38409870bfe20332586db0b7ed5f682
#
_entry.id   c38409870bfe20332586db0b7ed5f682
#
_cell.length_a   1.000
_cell.length_b   1.000
_cell.length_c   1.000
_cell.angle_alpha   90.00
_cell.angle_beta   90.00
_cell.angle_gamma   90.00
#
_symmetry.space_group_name_H-M   'P 1'
#
loop_
_entity.id
_entity.type
_entity.pdbx_description
1 polymer ?
#
loop_
_entity_poly.entity_id
_entity_poly.type
_entity_poly.pdbx_seq_one_letter_code
_entity_poly.pdbx_strand_id
1 'polypeptide(L)'
;DSWASRGLGDVYKRQVPVLPKDDITKIIIKQAVDQLNSASTTVESLRTLMNEIAAKLPEYSIVMAMKGVGTSLGPQLMAEIGDVSRFTHKGAITAFAGVDPGVNESGTYVQKSVSTSKRGSSSLRKTLFQVMDVLIKTHPQDDPVYQFLDKKRAQGKPYYVYMTAGANKFLRIYYGRVKEYLASLPESWLSTYSLQLSGQH
;
A
#
# COMPACT_ATOMS: atom_id res chain seq x y z
N ASP A 1 19.64 12.63 -39.17
CA ASP A 1 19.39 12.08 -37.79
C ASP A 1 18.23 11.10 -37.80
N SER A 2 18.41 9.94 -38.46
CA SER A 2 17.33 8.96 -38.67
C SER A 2 17.62 7.58 -38.07
N TRP A 3 18.48 7.49 -37.06
CA TRP A 3 18.84 6.20 -36.44
C TRP A 3 18.03 5.89 -35.16
N ALA A 4 17.48 6.91 -34.50
CA ALA A 4 16.76 6.72 -33.22
C ALA A 4 15.33 6.19 -33.36
N SER A 5 14.71 6.29 -34.54
CA SER A 5 13.33 5.80 -34.77
C SER A 5 13.25 4.36 -35.29
N ARG A 6 14.38 3.74 -35.64
CA ARG A 6 14.44 2.37 -36.16
C ARG A 6 14.65 1.25 -35.13
N GLY A 7 14.88 1.62 -33.84
CA GLY A 7 15.44 0.67 -32.88
C GLY A 7 14.48 -0.34 -32.27
N LEU A 8 13.28 0.05 -31.89
CA LEU A 8 12.37 -0.83 -31.12
C LEU A 8 11.31 -1.52 -31.98
N GLY A 9 10.73 -0.83 -32.98
CA GLY A 9 9.70 -1.42 -33.83
C GLY A 9 10.19 -2.56 -34.71
N ASP A 10 11.44 -2.53 -35.18
CA ASP A 10 12.02 -3.57 -36.04
C ASP A 10 12.55 -4.77 -35.23
N VAL A 11 12.94 -4.58 -33.98
CA VAL A 11 13.32 -5.70 -33.10
C VAL A 11 12.10 -6.56 -32.78
N TYR A 12 10.95 -5.94 -32.49
CA TYR A 12 9.71 -6.69 -32.29
C TYR A 12 9.19 -7.40 -33.55
N LYS A 13 9.38 -6.83 -34.73
CA LYS A 13 9.00 -7.45 -35.99
C LYS A 13 9.87 -8.64 -36.40
N ARG A 14 11.12 -8.71 -35.88
CA ARG A 14 12.06 -9.80 -36.17
C ARG A 14 12.05 -10.91 -35.13
N GLN A 15 11.25 -10.80 -34.07
CA GLN A 15 11.12 -11.89 -33.12
C GLN A 15 10.41 -13.05 -33.76
N VAL A 16 11.13 -14.16 -33.94
CA VAL A 16 10.54 -15.45 -34.30
C VAL A 16 9.60 -15.83 -33.16
N PRO A 17 8.31 -16.05 -33.41
CA PRO A 17 7.40 -16.43 -32.34
C PRO A 17 7.89 -17.74 -31.72
N VAL A 18 8.03 -17.76 -30.40
CA VAL A 18 8.47 -18.93 -29.63
C VAL A 18 7.48 -20.08 -29.75
N LEU A 19 6.21 -19.76 -30.04
CA LEU A 19 5.16 -20.73 -30.24
C LEU A 19 4.81 -20.87 -31.76
N PRO A 20 4.55 -22.06 -32.24
CA PRO A 20 4.10 -22.30 -33.62
C PRO A 20 2.82 -21.52 -33.92
N LYS A 21 2.63 -21.09 -35.18
CA LYS A 21 1.40 -20.41 -35.61
C LYS A 21 0.36 -21.45 -36.09
N ASP A 22 0.11 -22.45 -35.27
CA ASP A 22 -0.89 -23.48 -35.52
C ASP A 22 -2.20 -23.19 -34.77
N ASP A 23 -3.23 -23.98 -35.08
CA ASP A 23 -4.55 -23.78 -34.45
C ASP A 23 -4.57 -24.18 -33.00
N ILE A 24 -3.73 -25.10 -32.56
CA ILE A 24 -3.58 -25.52 -31.18
C ILE A 24 -3.03 -24.34 -30.36
N THR A 25 -1.99 -23.69 -30.86
CA THR A 25 -1.41 -22.50 -30.22
C THR A 25 -2.43 -21.38 -30.11
N LYS A 26 -3.25 -21.15 -31.14
CA LYS A 26 -4.33 -20.14 -31.08
C LYS A 26 -5.35 -20.45 -29.99
N ILE A 27 -5.74 -21.73 -29.87
CA ILE A 27 -6.69 -22.17 -28.81
C ILE A 27 -6.08 -21.92 -27.42
N ILE A 28 -4.82 -22.28 -27.18
CA ILE A 28 -4.14 -22.08 -25.92
C ILE A 28 -4.07 -20.60 -25.57
N ILE A 29 -3.67 -19.74 -26.51
CA ILE A 29 -3.60 -18.28 -26.31
C ILE A 29 -4.99 -17.73 -26.00
N LYS A 30 -6.02 -18.15 -26.74
CA LYS A 30 -7.40 -17.70 -26.49
C LYS A 30 -7.85 -18.08 -25.08
N GLN A 31 -7.64 -19.32 -24.66
CA GLN A 31 -7.98 -19.77 -23.30
C GLN A 31 -7.24 -18.99 -22.23
N ALA A 32 -5.93 -18.71 -22.41
CA ALA A 32 -5.15 -17.90 -21.48
C ALA A 32 -5.69 -16.47 -21.37
N VAL A 33 -6.07 -15.84 -22.49
CA VAL A 33 -6.67 -14.50 -22.50
C VAL A 33 -8.05 -14.52 -21.82
N ASP A 34 -8.88 -15.52 -22.09
CA ASP A 34 -10.20 -15.65 -21.47
C ASP A 34 -10.09 -15.84 -19.94
N GLN A 35 -9.12 -16.63 -19.47
CA GLN A 35 -8.83 -16.78 -18.04
C GLN A 35 -8.34 -15.47 -17.41
N LEU A 36 -7.46 -14.74 -18.10
CA LEU A 36 -6.98 -13.43 -17.64
C LEU A 36 -8.13 -12.44 -17.50
N ASN A 37 -9.01 -12.37 -18.49
CA ASN A 37 -10.18 -11.48 -18.46
C ASN A 37 -11.14 -11.85 -17.33
N SER A 38 -11.42 -13.14 -17.13
CA SER A 38 -12.25 -13.64 -16.04
C SER A 38 -11.66 -13.29 -14.66
N ALA A 39 -10.37 -13.52 -14.48
CA ALA A 39 -9.67 -13.16 -13.25
C ALA A 39 -9.71 -11.64 -13.01
N SER A 40 -9.51 -10.83 -14.04
CA SER A 40 -9.58 -9.36 -13.98
C SER A 40 -10.96 -8.89 -13.52
N THR A 41 -12.03 -9.43 -14.11
CA THR A 41 -13.41 -9.11 -13.72
C THR A 41 -13.67 -9.49 -12.26
N THR A 42 -13.20 -10.66 -11.83
CA THR A 42 -13.34 -11.11 -10.44
C THR A 42 -12.62 -10.15 -9.47
N VAL A 43 -11.40 -9.73 -9.80
CA VAL A 43 -10.64 -8.77 -8.97
C VAL A 43 -11.38 -7.44 -8.85
N GLU A 44 -11.95 -6.91 -9.94
CA GLU A 44 -12.69 -5.65 -9.89
C GLU A 44 -13.98 -5.78 -9.07
N SER A 45 -14.70 -6.89 -9.18
CA SER A 45 -15.87 -7.17 -8.36
C SER A 45 -15.52 -7.23 -6.85
N LEU A 46 -14.43 -7.92 -6.50
CA LEU A 46 -13.95 -8.00 -5.11
C LEU A 46 -13.51 -6.64 -4.58
N ARG A 47 -12.85 -5.81 -5.39
CA ARG A 47 -12.49 -4.43 -5.01
C ARG A 47 -13.71 -3.58 -4.71
N THR A 48 -14.75 -3.69 -5.54
CA THR A 48 -16.02 -2.98 -5.33
C THR A 48 -16.65 -3.39 -4.00
N LEU A 49 -16.79 -4.69 -3.74
CA LEU A 49 -17.31 -5.22 -2.48
C LEU A 49 -16.48 -4.78 -1.26
N MET A 50 -15.16 -4.83 -1.37
CA MET A 50 -14.27 -4.36 -0.29
C MET A 50 -14.50 -2.88 0.01
N ASN A 51 -14.67 -2.05 -1.03
CA ASN A 51 -14.94 -0.64 -0.86
C ASN A 51 -16.30 -0.37 -0.24
N GLU A 52 -17.35 -1.11 -0.64
CA GLU A 52 -18.69 -1.02 -0.06
C GLU A 52 -18.71 -1.41 1.43
N ILE A 53 -17.95 -2.45 1.81
CA ILE A 53 -17.79 -2.86 3.21
C ILE A 53 -17.03 -1.79 3.99
N ALA A 54 -15.92 -1.32 3.47
CA ALA A 54 -15.10 -0.30 4.10
C ALA A 54 -15.86 1.03 4.29
N ALA A 55 -16.72 1.40 3.34
CA ALA A 55 -17.53 2.61 3.40
C ALA A 55 -18.53 2.65 4.58
N LYS A 56 -18.81 1.49 5.18
CA LYS A 56 -19.65 1.39 6.38
C LYS A 56 -18.89 1.70 7.68
N LEU A 57 -17.56 1.71 7.63
CA LEU A 57 -16.71 2.00 8.78
C LEU A 57 -16.60 3.51 9.01
N PRO A 58 -16.70 3.99 10.27
CA PRO A 58 -16.73 5.41 10.56
C PRO A 58 -15.47 6.14 10.08
N GLU A 59 -14.30 5.53 10.19
CA GLU A 59 -13.02 6.11 9.78
C GLU A 59 -12.80 6.16 8.27
N TYR A 60 -13.68 5.57 7.45
CA TYR A 60 -13.51 5.49 6.00
C TYR A 60 -13.25 6.87 5.36
N SER A 61 -14.04 7.87 5.70
CA SER A 61 -13.90 9.23 5.14
C SER A 61 -12.53 9.85 5.44
N ILE A 62 -12.02 9.63 6.65
CA ILE A 62 -10.72 10.14 7.11
C ILE A 62 -9.58 9.43 6.38
N VAL A 63 -9.68 8.11 6.19
CA VAL A 63 -8.70 7.31 5.48
C VAL A 63 -8.67 7.69 4.01
N MET A 64 -9.84 7.82 3.37
CA MET A 64 -9.92 8.19 1.96
C MET A 64 -9.48 9.63 1.66
N ALA A 65 -9.51 10.52 2.65
CA ALA A 65 -8.98 11.88 2.52
C ALA A 65 -7.44 11.93 2.58
N MET A 66 -6.76 10.84 2.92
CA MET A 66 -5.29 10.81 2.92
C MET A 66 -4.75 10.70 1.50
N LYS A 67 -3.74 11.51 1.18
CA LYS A 67 -3.09 11.50 -0.13
C LYS A 67 -2.40 10.14 -0.38
N GLY A 68 -2.42 9.71 -1.63
CA GLY A 68 -1.88 8.42 -2.02
C GLY A 68 -2.79 7.21 -1.73
N VAL A 69 -3.90 7.44 -1.04
CA VAL A 69 -4.91 6.43 -0.74
C VAL A 69 -6.08 6.62 -1.70
N GLY A 70 -6.44 5.58 -2.41
CA GLY A 70 -7.59 5.55 -3.32
C GLY A 70 -8.55 4.42 -2.95
N THR A 71 -9.60 4.25 -3.76
CA THR A 71 -10.66 3.26 -3.54
C THR A 71 -10.18 1.80 -3.49
N SER A 72 -8.98 1.50 -3.95
CA SER A 72 -8.36 0.19 -3.84
C SER A 72 -7.49 0.07 -2.58
N LEU A 73 -6.60 1.05 -2.34
CA LEU A 73 -5.63 0.98 -1.23
C LEU A 73 -6.26 1.35 0.12
N GLY A 74 -7.30 2.20 0.15
CA GLY A 74 -7.99 2.58 1.37
C GLY A 74 -8.64 1.40 2.09
N PRO A 75 -9.57 0.69 1.44
CA PRO A 75 -10.16 -0.51 2.02
C PRO A 75 -9.14 -1.58 2.41
N GLN A 76 -8.09 -1.76 1.61
CA GLN A 76 -7.02 -2.71 1.90
C GLN A 76 -6.24 -2.31 3.16
N LEU A 77 -5.87 -1.03 3.31
CA LEU A 77 -5.21 -0.52 4.53
C LEU A 77 -6.08 -0.73 5.76
N MET A 78 -7.38 -0.41 5.66
CA MET A 78 -8.33 -0.58 6.76
C MET A 78 -8.47 -2.04 7.16
N ALA A 79 -8.58 -2.95 6.19
CA ALA A 79 -8.67 -4.39 6.44
C ALA A 79 -7.40 -4.96 7.09
N GLU A 80 -6.21 -4.52 6.65
CA GLU A 80 -4.94 -5.01 7.17
C GLU A 80 -4.57 -4.43 8.55
N ILE A 81 -4.95 -3.18 8.81
CA ILE A 81 -4.73 -2.53 10.10
C ILE A 81 -5.79 -2.98 11.12
N GLY A 82 -7.05 -3.11 10.69
CA GLY A 82 -8.17 -3.40 11.57
C GLY A 82 -8.43 -2.25 12.55
N ASP A 83 -8.94 -2.58 13.74
CA ASP A 83 -9.23 -1.59 14.76
C ASP A 83 -7.95 -0.89 15.26
N VAL A 84 -7.91 0.43 15.08
CA VAL A 84 -6.78 1.27 15.52
C VAL A 84 -6.67 1.34 17.05
N SER A 85 -7.76 1.14 17.77
CA SER A 85 -7.79 1.21 19.25
C SER A 85 -6.93 0.12 19.92
N ARG A 86 -6.69 -1.00 19.22
CA ARG A 86 -5.82 -2.09 19.69
C ARG A 86 -4.35 -1.68 19.84
N PHE A 87 -3.94 -0.58 19.20
CA PHE A 87 -2.59 -0.07 19.31
C PHE A 87 -2.50 0.98 20.41
N THR A 88 -1.69 0.72 21.42
CA THR A 88 -1.53 1.61 22.58
C THR A 88 -0.89 2.96 22.20
N HIS A 89 -0.02 2.97 21.18
CA HIS A 89 0.67 4.16 20.72
C HIS A 89 1.13 4.03 19.25
N LYS A 90 1.49 5.17 18.64
CA LYS A 90 1.92 5.26 17.23
C LYS A 90 3.12 4.38 16.85
N GLY A 91 3.95 3.97 17.82
CA GLY A 91 5.06 3.03 17.59
C GLY A 91 4.56 1.59 17.45
N ALA A 92 3.48 1.21 18.13
CA ALA A 92 2.93 -0.15 18.05
C ALA A 92 2.41 -0.46 16.64
N ILE A 93 1.72 0.47 15.97
CA ILE A 93 1.26 0.27 14.59
C ILE A 93 2.42 0.20 13.59
N THR A 94 3.51 0.96 13.79
CA THR A 94 4.70 0.87 12.92
C THR A 94 5.48 -0.43 13.12
N ALA A 95 5.54 -0.94 14.33
CA ALA A 95 6.10 -2.26 14.65
C ALA A 95 5.24 -3.38 14.05
N PHE A 96 3.91 -3.25 14.13
CA PHE A 96 2.97 -4.19 13.50
C PHE A 96 3.16 -4.29 11.98
N ALA A 97 3.46 -3.19 11.30
CA ALA A 97 3.81 -3.18 9.88
C ALA A 97 5.26 -3.63 9.61
N GLY A 98 6.11 -3.69 10.63
CA GLY A 98 7.53 -3.98 10.49
C GLY A 98 8.31 -2.91 9.71
N VAL A 99 7.88 -1.66 9.80
CA VAL A 99 8.55 -0.48 9.22
C VAL A 99 9.26 0.38 10.26
N ASP A 100 9.32 -0.09 11.49
CA ASP A 100 10.11 0.48 12.57
C ASP A 100 11.62 0.20 12.37
N PRO A 101 12.51 1.09 12.80
CA PRO A 101 13.93 0.79 12.84
C PRO A 101 14.16 -0.38 13.80
N GLY A 102 14.92 -1.37 13.36
CA GLY A 102 15.34 -2.48 14.24
C GLY A 102 16.21 -1.92 15.37
N VAL A 103 15.99 -2.40 16.58
CA VAL A 103 16.85 -2.08 17.74
C VAL A 103 18.00 -3.09 17.75
N ASN A 104 19.21 -2.64 17.50
CA ASN A 104 20.42 -3.41 17.71
C ASN A 104 21.26 -2.67 18.77
N GLU A 105 20.89 -2.87 20.01
CA GLU A 105 21.67 -2.43 21.17
C GLU A 105 22.31 -3.68 21.78
N SER A 106 23.62 -3.77 21.70
CA SER A 106 24.42 -4.76 22.42
C SER A 106 25.45 -4.03 23.26
N GLY A 107 25.14 -3.84 24.55
CA GLY A 107 26.04 -3.15 25.47
C GLY A 107 26.30 -1.69 25.08
N THR A 108 27.59 -1.32 24.96
CA THR A 108 28.01 0.06 24.62
C THR A 108 28.03 0.37 23.13
N TYR A 109 27.70 -0.61 22.26
CA TYR A 109 27.75 -0.43 20.79
C TYR A 109 26.38 -0.04 20.24
N VAL A 110 26.25 1.21 19.79
CA VAL A 110 25.09 1.72 19.07
C VAL A 110 25.39 1.69 17.58
N GLN A 111 24.72 0.80 16.83
CA GLN A 111 24.90 0.71 15.38
C GLN A 111 24.29 1.94 14.69
N LYS A 112 25.09 2.69 13.94
CA LYS A 112 24.68 3.93 13.24
C LYS A 112 23.66 3.72 12.11
N SER A 113 23.50 2.50 11.63
CA SER A 113 22.54 2.16 10.57
C SER A 113 21.87 0.82 10.89
N VAL A 114 20.61 0.85 11.23
CA VAL A 114 19.83 -0.35 11.59
C VAL A 114 18.82 -0.62 10.49
N SER A 115 18.78 -1.87 10.02
CA SER A 115 17.73 -2.32 9.09
C SER A 115 16.38 -2.35 9.80
N THR A 116 15.29 -2.20 9.05
CA THR A 116 13.93 -2.37 9.58
C THR A 116 13.71 -3.77 10.12
N SER A 117 12.90 -3.89 11.18
CA SER A 117 12.66 -5.15 11.88
C SER A 117 12.06 -6.23 10.96
N LYS A 118 11.24 -5.85 9.98
CA LYS A 118 10.49 -6.73 9.05
C LYS A 118 9.66 -7.83 9.75
N ARG A 119 9.56 -7.80 11.08
CA ARG A 119 8.86 -8.83 11.90
C ARG A 119 7.35 -8.72 11.85
N GLY A 120 6.81 -7.61 11.31
CA GLY A 120 5.38 -7.35 11.22
C GLY A 120 4.73 -7.86 9.94
N SER A 121 3.49 -7.40 9.68
CA SER A 121 2.70 -7.77 8.52
C SER A 121 3.39 -7.40 7.21
N SER A 122 3.70 -8.42 6.40
CA SER A 122 4.28 -8.22 5.07
C SER A 122 3.27 -7.65 4.08
N SER A 123 1.99 -7.98 4.23
CA SER A 123 0.88 -7.48 3.44
C SER A 123 0.72 -5.97 3.65
N LEU A 124 0.56 -5.53 4.90
CA LEU A 124 0.48 -4.10 5.24
C LEU A 124 1.70 -3.32 4.73
N ARG A 125 2.89 -3.88 4.87
CA ARG A 125 4.11 -3.25 4.36
C ARG A 125 4.08 -3.09 2.84
N LYS A 126 3.58 -4.10 2.09
CA LYS A 126 3.40 -4.02 0.64
C LYS A 126 2.42 -2.90 0.27
N THR A 127 1.25 -2.85 0.93
CA THR A 127 0.23 -1.80 0.70
C THR A 127 0.79 -0.41 0.98
N LEU A 128 1.54 -0.24 2.07
CA LEU A 128 2.20 1.03 2.39
C LEU A 128 3.21 1.46 1.31
N PHE A 129 3.97 0.53 0.76
CA PHE A 129 4.89 0.85 -0.35
C PHE A 129 4.13 1.28 -1.60
N GLN A 130 2.97 0.68 -1.89
CA GLN A 130 2.10 1.12 -2.98
C GLN A 130 1.57 2.55 -2.75
N VAL A 131 1.18 2.90 -1.52
CA VAL A 131 0.81 4.29 -1.17
C VAL A 131 1.99 5.23 -1.39
N MET A 132 3.20 4.85 -0.96
CA MET A 132 4.40 5.67 -1.19
C MET A 132 4.70 5.86 -2.68
N ASP A 133 4.55 4.82 -3.50
CA ASP A 133 4.71 4.90 -4.96
C ASP A 133 3.70 5.86 -5.60
N VAL A 134 2.43 5.85 -5.14
CA VAL A 134 1.42 6.81 -5.59
C VAL A 134 1.83 8.23 -5.23
N LEU A 135 2.26 8.48 -3.99
CA LEU A 135 2.71 9.81 -3.56
C LEU A 135 3.89 10.32 -4.40
N ILE A 136 4.86 9.44 -4.70
CA ILE A 136 6.00 9.81 -5.54
C ILE A 136 5.57 10.11 -6.98
N LYS A 137 4.57 9.41 -7.53
CA LYS A 137 4.08 9.62 -8.89
C LYS A 137 3.19 10.85 -9.03
N THR A 138 2.40 11.16 -8.00
CA THR A 138 1.43 12.27 -8.03
C THR A 138 1.98 13.59 -7.52
N HIS A 139 3.11 13.58 -6.82
CA HIS A 139 3.80 14.77 -6.30
C HIS A 139 2.91 15.76 -5.53
N PRO A 140 2.09 15.35 -4.54
CA PRO A 140 1.21 16.26 -3.80
C PRO A 140 2.02 17.18 -2.89
N GLN A 141 2.31 18.40 -3.34
CA GLN A 141 3.21 19.36 -2.67
C GLN A 141 2.73 19.77 -1.27
N ASP A 142 1.44 19.68 -1.00
CA ASP A 142 0.78 19.98 0.27
C ASP A 142 0.79 18.81 1.27
N ASP A 143 1.23 17.61 0.84
CA ASP A 143 1.23 16.43 1.70
C ASP A 143 2.52 16.28 2.52
N PRO A 144 2.42 16.18 3.87
CA PRO A 144 3.59 16.11 4.74
C PRO A 144 4.39 14.80 4.59
N VAL A 145 3.78 13.72 4.08
CA VAL A 145 4.49 12.45 3.81
C VAL A 145 5.27 12.57 2.53
N TYR A 146 4.67 13.13 1.48
CA TYR A 146 5.36 13.39 0.23
C TYR A 146 6.56 14.34 0.43
N GLN A 147 6.37 15.48 1.10
CA GLN A 147 7.46 16.40 1.42
C GLN A 147 8.61 15.73 2.16
N PHE A 148 8.28 14.81 3.07
CA PHE A 148 9.30 14.04 3.79
C PHE A 148 10.02 13.04 2.89
N LEU A 149 9.30 12.33 2.01
CA LEU A 149 9.88 11.41 1.01
C LEU A 149 10.83 12.16 0.09
N ASP A 150 10.37 13.29 -0.47
CA ASP A 150 11.13 14.10 -1.41
C ASP A 150 12.39 14.67 -0.77
N LYS A 151 12.30 15.19 0.46
CA LYS A 151 13.46 15.62 1.24
C LYS A 151 14.49 14.49 1.43
N LYS A 152 14.05 13.27 1.75
CA LYS A 152 14.95 12.12 1.93
C LYS A 152 15.59 11.68 0.60
N ARG A 153 14.83 11.74 -0.48
CA ARG A 153 15.30 11.47 -1.83
C ARG A 153 16.34 12.49 -2.27
N ALA A 154 16.09 13.78 -2.05
CA ALA A 154 17.04 14.86 -2.33
C ALA A 154 18.35 14.73 -1.52
N GLN A 155 18.30 14.12 -0.33
CA GLN A 155 19.49 13.79 0.47
C GLN A 155 20.27 12.58 -0.07
N GLY A 156 19.91 12.02 -1.22
CA GLY A 156 20.59 10.86 -1.81
C GLY A 156 20.37 9.54 -1.05
N LYS A 157 19.32 9.43 -0.22
CA LYS A 157 19.03 8.18 0.49
C LYS A 157 18.60 7.09 -0.49
N PRO A 158 19.03 5.82 -0.30
CA PRO A 158 18.61 4.69 -1.12
C PRO A 158 17.08 4.52 -1.13
N TYR A 159 16.53 3.99 -2.23
CA TYR A 159 15.09 3.80 -2.45
C TYR A 159 14.37 3.20 -1.24
N TYR A 160 14.79 2.03 -0.79
CA TYR A 160 14.13 1.36 0.34
C TYR A 160 14.20 2.14 1.66
N VAL A 161 15.24 2.95 1.85
CA VAL A 161 15.41 3.76 3.06
C VAL A 161 14.36 4.86 3.13
N TYR A 162 14.20 5.65 2.05
CA TYR A 162 13.21 6.72 2.07
C TYR A 162 11.78 6.19 1.98
N MET A 163 11.52 5.10 1.24
CA MET A 163 10.21 4.46 1.18
C MET A 163 9.77 3.94 2.56
N THR A 164 10.63 3.24 3.26
CA THR A 164 10.34 2.74 4.61
C THR A 164 10.13 3.88 5.61
N ALA A 165 10.95 4.92 5.54
CA ALA A 165 10.80 6.10 6.39
C ALA A 165 9.48 6.85 6.11
N GLY A 166 9.09 6.95 4.83
CA GLY A 166 7.79 7.50 4.43
C GLY A 166 6.62 6.67 4.95
N ALA A 167 6.68 5.35 4.79
CA ALA A 167 5.67 4.41 5.30
C ALA A 167 5.50 4.52 6.82
N ASN A 168 6.61 4.62 7.56
CA ASN A 168 6.58 4.86 9.02
C ASN A 168 5.89 6.19 9.34
N LYS A 169 6.25 7.28 8.64
CA LYS A 169 5.62 8.59 8.85
C LYS A 169 4.12 8.54 8.51
N PHE A 170 3.75 7.90 7.39
CA PHE A 170 2.35 7.73 6.99
C PHE A 170 1.53 7.02 8.07
N LEU A 171 1.99 5.88 8.58
CA LEU A 171 1.28 5.14 9.62
C LEU A 171 1.11 5.94 10.92
N ARG A 172 2.08 6.75 11.29
CA ARG A 172 1.97 7.62 12.47
C ARG A 172 0.93 8.70 12.30
N ILE A 173 0.80 9.25 11.09
CA ILE A 173 -0.26 10.22 10.74
C ILE A 173 -1.62 9.52 10.67
N TYR A 174 -1.69 8.35 10.02
CA TYR A 174 -2.89 7.51 9.96
C TYR A 174 -3.42 7.24 11.36
N TYR A 175 -2.59 6.71 12.25
CA TYR A 175 -2.94 6.42 13.64
C TYR A 175 -3.49 7.66 14.36
N GLY A 176 -2.81 8.81 14.25
CA GLY A 176 -3.24 10.03 14.90
C GLY A 176 -4.61 10.50 14.40
N ARG A 177 -4.78 10.61 13.09
CA ARG A 177 -6.03 11.08 12.46
C ARG A 177 -7.23 10.18 12.76
N VAL A 178 -7.05 8.86 12.62
CA VAL A 178 -8.13 7.90 12.86
C VAL A 178 -8.49 7.87 14.35
N LYS A 179 -7.52 7.82 15.23
CA LYS A 179 -7.76 7.82 16.69
C LYS A 179 -8.46 9.10 17.18
N GLU A 180 -8.02 10.26 16.70
CA GLU A 180 -8.64 11.54 17.02
C GLU A 180 -10.09 11.60 16.52
N TYR A 181 -10.32 11.15 15.30
CA TYR A 181 -11.67 11.10 14.72
C TYR A 181 -12.59 10.15 15.50
N LEU A 182 -12.16 8.92 15.79
CA LEU A 182 -12.95 7.97 16.56
C LEU A 182 -13.26 8.50 17.96
N ALA A 183 -12.33 9.20 18.60
CA ALA A 183 -12.55 9.82 19.91
C ALA A 183 -13.54 11.00 19.85
N SER A 184 -13.75 11.61 18.70
CA SER A 184 -14.73 12.68 18.50
C SER A 184 -16.16 12.19 18.23
N LEU A 185 -16.34 10.87 17.99
CA LEU A 185 -17.67 10.30 17.74
C LEU A 185 -18.47 10.16 19.03
N PRO A 186 -19.81 10.31 18.97
CA PRO A 186 -20.68 10.06 20.11
C PRO A 186 -20.56 8.61 20.63
N GLU A 187 -20.71 8.41 21.95
CA GLU A 187 -20.60 7.08 22.59
C GLU A 187 -21.60 6.05 22.01
N SER A 188 -22.77 6.51 21.55
CA SER A 188 -23.76 5.68 20.87
C SER A 188 -23.23 5.02 19.58
N TRP A 189 -22.30 5.67 18.90
CA TRP A 189 -21.64 5.13 17.71
C TRP A 189 -20.55 4.12 18.07
N LEU A 190 -19.81 4.36 19.12
CA LEU A 190 -18.72 3.48 19.57
C LEU A 190 -19.25 2.12 20.04
N SER A 191 -20.41 2.09 20.70
CA SER A 191 -21.07 0.83 21.10
C SER A 191 -21.54 0.00 19.91
N THR A 192 -22.11 0.64 18.90
CA THR A 192 -22.54 -0.01 17.65
C THR A 192 -21.35 -0.54 16.85
N TYR A 193 -20.26 0.22 16.80
CA TYR A 193 -19.02 -0.15 16.12
C TYR A 193 -18.32 -1.36 16.76
N SER A 194 -18.24 -1.40 18.09
CA SER A 194 -17.67 -2.54 18.80
C SER A 194 -18.48 -3.84 18.60
N LEU A 195 -19.79 -3.75 18.49
CA LEU A 195 -20.68 -4.88 18.19
C LEU A 195 -20.49 -5.39 16.75
N GLN A 196 -20.29 -4.51 15.79
CA GLN A 196 -20.04 -4.89 14.39
C GLN A 196 -18.69 -5.60 14.22
N LEU A 197 -17.66 -5.21 14.96
CA LEU A 197 -16.34 -5.86 14.94
C LEU A 197 -16.34 -7.21 15.67
N SER A 198 -17.12 -7.36 16.74
CA SER A 198 -17.21 -8.60 17.52
C SER A 198 -18.11 -9.67 16.89
N GLY A 199 -19.02 -9.31 16.00
CA GLY A 199 -19.93 -10.20 15.31
C GLY A 199 -19.37 -10.93 14.08
N GLN A 200 -18.06 -10.78 13.78
CA GLN A 200 -17.40 -11.39 12.63
C GLN A 200 -16.50 -12.60 13.01
N HIS A 201 -16.81 -13.28 14.13
CA HIS A 201 -16.13 -14.53 14.50
C HIS A 201 -17.08 -15.71 14.38
#